data_e391751f8b7f9e608491dceed84e9b6e
#
_entry.id   e391751f8b7f9e608491dceed84e9b6e
#
_cell.length_a   1.000
_cell.length_b   1.000
_cell.length_c   1.000
_cell.angle_alpha   90.00
_cell.angle_beta   90.00
_cell.angle_gamma   90.00
#
_symmetry.space_group_name_H-M   'P 1'
#
loop_
_entity.id
_entity.type
_entity.pdbx_description
1 polymer ?
#
loop_
_entity_poly.entity_id
_entity_poly.type
_entity_poly.pdbx_seq_one_letter_code
_entity_poly.pdbx_strand_id
1 'polypeptide(L)'
;MQAETHHPLEPFFQQMVRNSYAGKLGIHDTAITEYVAHLLCEFSEADKLYKVHDEEGRPIRTLEELLTASDPIHGTAPSFDAERAVRKHIGDYALFVSGMYPESMDPYRRRHGQQSFEELVKVGKESYYIVSQFDLEEYADEAPMFRRLAGWFDLCIYGLRLVREELTLNKPGFLPARVN
;
A
#
# COMPACT_ATOMS: atom_id res chain seq x y z
N MET A 1 -8.66 11.41 25.65
CA MET A 1 -8.87 9.97 25.32
C MET A 1 -9.61 9.92 24.01
N GLN A 2 -8.87 9.89 22.89
CA GLN A 2 -9.47 9.69 21.57
C GLN A 2 -9.84 8.22 21.47
N ALA A 3 -11.11 7.92 21.27
CA ALA A 3 -11.54 6.57 20.94
C ALA A 3 -10.93 6.23 19.59
N GLU A 4 -10.00 5.28 19.56
CA GLU A 4 -9.57 4.64 18.32
C GLU A 4 -10.82 4.04 17.69
N THR A 5 -11.33 4.70 16.67
CA THR A 5 -12.44 4.19 15.88
C THR A 5 -11.91 3.02 15.04
N HIS A 6 -11.89 1.83 15.65
CA HIS A 6 -11.57 0.61 14.92
C HIS A 6 -12.53 0.46 13.74
N HIS A 7 -11.97 0.31 12.56
CA HIS A 7 -12.75 0.05 11.34
C HIS A 7 -13.53 -1.27 11.53
N PRO A 8 -14.84 -1.35 11.20
CA PRO A 8 -15.65 -2.56 11.43
C PRO A 8 -15.09 -3.83 10.80
N LEU A 9 -14.32 -3.70 9.71
CA LEU A 9 -13.69 -4.81 8.99
C LEU A 9 -12.29 -5.17 9.51
N GLU A 10 -11.73 -4.42 10.45
CA GLU A 10 -10.36 -4.62 10.90
C GLU A 10 -10.11 -6.02 11.51
N PRO A 11 -10.94 -6.54 12.43
CA PRO A 11 -10.75 -7.89 12.96
C PRO A 11 -10.82 -8.97 11.88
N PHE A 12 -11.66 -8.76 10.87
CA PHE A 12 -11.80 -9.66 9.74
C PHE A 12 -10.54 -9.69 8.89
N PHE A 13 -10.01 -8.53 8.48
CA PHE A 13 -8.78 -8.48 7.71
C PHE A 13 -7.56 -8.93 8.50
N GLN A 14 -7.49 -8.62 9.81
CA GLN A 14 -6.44 -9.14 10.69
C GLN A 14 -6.40 -10.67 10.68
N GLN A 15 -7.55 -11.32 10.78
CA GLN A 15 -7.62 -12.79 10.74
C GLN A 15 -7.15 -13.34 9.40
N MET A 16 -7.59 -12.76 8.30
CA MET A 16 -7.22 -13.22 6.94
C MET A 16 -5.73 -13.02 6.66
N VAL A 17 -5.17 -11.87 7.03
CA VAL A 17 -3.74 -11.59 6.87
C VAL A 17 -2.91 -12.55 7.74
N ARG A 18 -3.29 -12.79 8.99
CA ARG A 18 -2.60 -13.77 9.85
C ARG A 18 -2.62 -15.17 9.24
N ASN A 19 -3.75 -15.62 8.73
CA ASN A 19 -3.87 -16.95 8.10
C ASN A 19 -2.95 -17.09 6.90
N SER A 20 -2.87 -16.05 6.08
CA SER A 20 -2.06 -16.05 4.86
C SER A 20 -0.58 -15.83 5.17
N TYR A 21 -0.21 -14.81 5.92
CA TYR A 21 1.18 -14.42 6.19
C TYR A 21 1.84 -15.38 7.18
N ALA A 22 1.28 -15.54 8.38
CA ALA A 22 1.86 -16.43 9.37
C ALA A 22 1.59 -17.90 9.06
N GLY A 23 0.35 -18.24 8.70
CA GLY A 23 -0.04 -19.63 8.50
C GLY A 23 0.51 -20.27 7.22
N LYS A 24 0.55 -19.53 6.10
CA LYS A 24 0.98 -20.10 4.80
C LYS A 24 2.39 -19.70 4.39
N LEU A 25 2.83 -18.47 4.74
CA LEU A 25 4.14 -17.94 4.33
C LEU A 25 5.19 -17.93 5.43
N GLY A 26 4.80 -18.22 6.69
CA GLY A 26 5.72 -18.20 7.82
C GLY A 26 6.19 -16.79 8.23
N ILE A 27 5.48 -15.74 7.82
CA ILE A 27 5.77 -14.36 8.24
C ILE A 27 5.08 -14.12 9.58
N HIS A 28 5.85 -14.22 10.68
CA HIS A 28 5.37 -14.02 12.05
C HIS A 28 5.61 -12.59 12.57
N ASP A 29 5.94 -11.65 11.69
CA ASP A 29 6.11 -10.23 12.03
C ASP A 29 4.74 -9.58 12.26
N THR A 30 4.40 -9.35 13.53
CA THR A 30 3.11 -8.78 13.91
C THR A 30 2.93 -7.35 13.41
N ALA A 31 4.00 -6.53 13.40
CA ALA A 31 3.94 -5.17 12.89
C ALA A 31 3.57 -5.14 11.39
N ILE A 32 4.16 -6.02 10.59
CA ILE A 32 3.81 -6.15 9.17
C ILE A 32 2.39 -6.66 8.99
N THR A 33 1.97 -7.70 9.72
CA THR A 33 0.62 -8.27 9.55
C THR A 33 -0.48 -7.29 9.97
N GLU A 34 -0.27 -6.54 11.04
CA GLU A 34 -1.18 -5.47 11.49
C GLU A 34 -1.22 -4.32 10.48
N TYR A 35 -0.06 -3.89 9.99
CA TYR A 35 0.03 -2.85 8.96
C TYR A 35 -0.73 -3.22 7.68
N VAL A 36 -0.51 -4.43 7.16
CA VAL A 36 -1.20 -4.91 5.95
C VAL A 36 -2.70 -5.06 6.16
N ALA A 37 -3.13 -5.53 7.32
CA ALA A 37 -4.56 -5.60 7.65
C ALA A 37 -5.20 -4.21 7.69
N HIS A 38 -4.52 -3.22 8.30
CA HIS A 38 -4.97 -1.83 8.31
C HIS A 38 -5.03 -1.24 6.89
N LEU A 39 -4.02 -1.51 6.06
CA LEU A 39 -3.99 -1.11 4.66
C LEU A 39 -5.21 -1.63 3.87
N LEU A 40 -5.59 -2.89 4.08
CA LEU A 40 -6.79 -3.48 3.47
C LEU A 40 -8.06 -2.78 3.94
N CYS A 41 -8.16 -2.42 5.23
CA CYS A 41 -9.28 -1.64 5.75
C CYS A 41 -9.35 -0.26 5.11
N GLU A 42 -8.23 0.46 5.09
CA GLU A 42 -8.17 1.81 4.52
C GLU A 42 -8.56 1.80 3.04
N PHE A 43 -8.00 0.90 2.24
CA PHE A 43 -8.26 0.84 0.80
C PHE A 43 -9.54 0.07 0.42
N SER A 44 -10.29 -0.45 1.38
CA SER A 44 -11.67 -0.87 1.15
C SER A 44 -12.60 0.31 0.83
N GLU A 45 -12.19 1.52 1.23
CA GLU A 45 -12.82 2.78 0.85
C GLU A 45 -12.12 3.34 -0.39
N ALA A 46 -12.85 3.43 -1.52
CA ALA A 46 -12.26 3.78 -2.82
C ALA A 46 -11.58 5.16 -2.87
N ASP A 47 -12.05 6.14 -2.09
CA ASP A 47 -11.47 7.47 -1.99
C ASP A 47 -10.09 7.48 -1.32
N LYS A 48 -9.78 6.51 -0.47
CA LYS A 48 -8.47 6.37 0.18
C LYS A 48 -7.35 5.96 -0.78
N LEU A 49 -7.69 5.34 -1.91
CA LEU A 49 -6.73 5.04 -2.98
C LEU A 49 -6.14 6.31 -3.62
N TYR A 50 -6.85 7.42 -3.56
CA TYR A 50 -6.49 8.69 -4.22
C TYR A 50 -6.46 9.84 -3.22
N LYS A 51 -5.91 9.62 -2.03
CA LYS A 51 -5.87 10.60 -0.94
C LYS A 51 -4.86 11.74 -1.11
N VAL A 52 -3.91 11.60 -2.04
CA VAL A 52 -2.96 12.66 -2.35
C VAL A 52 -3.58 13.60 -3.39
N HIS A 53 -3.49 14.90 -3.16
CA HIS A 53 -4.06 15.93 -4.00
C HIS A 53 -2.98 16.88 -4.52
N ASP A 54 -3.20 17.43 -5.70
CA ASP A 54 -2.37 18.48 -6.29
C ASP A 54 -2.64 19.85 -5.62
N GLU A 55 -1.92 20.88 -6.07
CA GLU A 55 -2.06 22.25 -5.54
C GLU A 55 -3.45 22.84 -5.77
N GLU A 56 -4.19 22.35 -6.78
CA GLU A 56 -5.57 22.75 -7.09
C GLU A 56 -6.62 21.89 -6.36
N GLY A 57 -6.19 20.98 -5.48
CA GLY A 57 -7.06 20.12 -4.70
C GLY A 57 -7.67 18.94 -5.46
N ARG A 58 -7.15 18.60 -6.64
CA ARG A 58 -7.60 17.44 -7.43
C ARG A 58 -6.86 16.18 -7.01
N PRO A 59 -7.53 15.02 -6.89
CA PRO A 59 -6.86 13.78 -6.53
C PRO A 59 -5.84 13.37 -7.61
N ILE A 60 -4.61 13.12 -7.18
CA ILE A 60 -3.56 12.59 -8.04
C ILE A 60 -3.83 11.11 -8.30
N ARG A 61 -3.80 10.70 -9.57
CA ARG A 61 -4.17 9.35 -10.00
C ARG A 61 -3.07 8.60 -10.73
N THR A 62 -2.00 9.27 -11.12
CA THR A 62 -0.87 8.65 -11.82
C THR A 62 0.36 8.51 -10.93
N LEU A 63 1.12 7.45 -11.15
CA LEU A 63 2.37 7.25 -10.42
C LEU A 63 3.39 8.35 -10.68
N GLU A 64 3.46 8.85 -11.91
CA GLU A 64 4.36 9.94 -12.30
C GLU A 64 4.07 11.22 -11.50
N GLU A 65 2.78 11.60 -11.40
CA GLU A 65 2.37 12.76 -10.60
C GLU A 65 2.64 12.55 -9.10
N LEU A 66 2.42 11.33 -8.58
CA LEU A 66 2.75 10.99 -7.19
C LEU A 66 4.26 11.08 -6.92
N LEU A 67 5.09 10.61 -7.84
CA LEU A 67 6.55 10.73 -7.72
C LEU A 67 6.99 12.19 -7.72
N THR A 68 6.42 13.02 -8.58
CA THR A 68 6.65 14.46 -8.60
C THR A 68 6.22 15.10 -7.27
N ALA A 69 5.04 14.75 -6.76
CA ALA A 69 4.54 15.27 -5.49
C ALA A 69 5.36 14.81 -4.27
N SER A 70 6.13 13.73 -4.40
CA SER A 70 6.98 13.20 -3.33
C SER A 70 8.38 13.82 -3.27
N ASP A 71 8.83 14.50 -4.32
CA ASP A 71 10.21 15.01 -4.40
C ASP A 71 10.30 16.45 -3.87
N PRO A 72 11.02 16.68 -2.74
CA PRO A 72 11.16 18.01 -2.17
C PRO A 72 12.25 18.87 -2.84
N ILE A 73 13.06 18.29 -3.72
CA ILE A 73 14.20 18.97 -4.36
C ILE A 73 13.85 19.37 -5.80
N HIS A 74 13.31 18.44 -6.58
CA HIS A 74 13.02 18.60 -8.01
C HIS A 74 11.52 18.55 -8.33
N GLY A 75 10.68 18.20 -7.35
CA GLY A 75 9.24 18.11 -7.46
C GLY A 75 8.51 19.17 -6.66
N THR A 76 7.33 18.80 -6.15
CA THR A 76 6.40 19.74 -5.47
C THR A 76 6.19 19.45 -3.99
N ALA A 77 6.91 18.50 -3.39
CA ALA A 77 6.79 18.24 -1.96
C ALA A 77 7.23 19.46 -1.14
N PRO A 78 6.38 20.02 -0.26
CA PRO A 78 6.70 21.23 0.49
C PRO A 78 7.68 20.99 1.65
N SER A 79 7.90 19.74 2.05
CA SER A 79 8.76 19.36 3.17
C SER A 79 9.17 17.90 3.07
N PHE A 80 10.14 17.49 3.90
CA PHE A 80 10.53 16.08 4.06
C PHE A 80 9.39 15.23 4.68
N ASP A 81 8.59 15.81 5.57
CA ASP A 81 7.41 15.11 6.09
C ASP A 81 6.36 14.84 4.99
N ALA A 82 6.17 15.79 4.09
CA ALA A 82 5.32 15.61 2.91
C ALA A 82 5.89 14.55 1.95
N GLU A 83 7.22 14.53 1.74
CA GLU A 83 7.88 13.45 1.00
C GLU A 83 7.57 12.09 1.61
N ARG A 84 7.80 11.94 2.91
CA ARG A 84 7.53 10.69 3.64
C ARG A 84 6.08 10.25 3.47
N ALA A 85 5.13 11.15 3.65
CA ALA A 85 3.70 10.85 3.55
C ALA A 85 3.30 10.37 2.14
N VAL A 86 3.80 11.04 1.09
CA VAL A 86 3.52 10.67 -0.29
C VAL A 86 4.23 9.36 -0.65
N ARG A 87 5.48 9.16 -0.24
CA ARG A 87 6.22 7.90 -0.45
C ARG A 87 5.55 6.73 0.24
N LYS A 88 5.06 6.92 1.48
CA LYS A 88 4.26 5.91 2.17
C LYS A 88 3.04 5.52 1.35
N HIS A 89 2.29 6.51 0.85
CA HIS A 89 1.12 6.26 0.01
C HIS A 89 1.46 5.54 -1.30
N ILE A 90 2.57 5.87 -1.96
CA ILE A 90 3.04 5.15 -3.16
C ILE A 90 3.33 3.68 -2.84
N GLY A 91 4.02 3.40 -1.74
CA GLY A 91 4.28 2.04 -1.28
C GLY A 91 3.00 1.26 -0.98
N ASP A 92 2.07 1.89 -0.27
CA ASP A 92 0.75 1.33 0.08
C ASP A 92 -0.06 1.00 -1.18
N TYR A 93 -0.16 1.94 -2.10
CA TYR A 93 -0.85 1.77 -3.38
C TYR A 93 -0.23 0.66 -4.22
N ALA A 94 1.09 0.66 -4.37
CA ALA A 94 1.80 -0.35 -5.14
C ALA A 94 1.62 -1.76 -4.56
N LEU A 95 1.73 -1.91 -3.24
CA LEU A 95 1.52 -3.18 -2.56
C LEU A 95 0.08 -3.68 -2.74
N PHE A 96 -0.89 -2.81 -2.50
CA PHE A 96 -2.31 -3.14 -2.60
C PHE A 96 -2.71 -3.55 -4.03
N VAL A 97 -2.38 -2.72 -5.02
CA VAL A 97 -2.74 -3.01 -6.43
C VAL A 97 -2.04 -4.28 -6.93
N SER A 98 -0.75 -4.44 -6.65
CA SER A 98 0.00 -5.62 -7.08
C SER A 98 -0.48 -6.93 -6.44
N GLY A 99 -0.99 -6.86 -5.21
CA GLY A 99 -1.52 -8.03 -4.49
C GLY A 99 -2.98 -8.31 -4.79
N MET A 100 -3.82 -7.28 -4.76
CA MET A 100 -5.27 -7.44 -4.84
C MET A 100 -5.83 -7.34 -6.27
N TYR A 101 -5.15 -6.63 -7.17
CA TYR A 101 -5.60 -6.39 -8.55
C TYR A 101 -4.51 -6.58 -9.60
N PRO A 102 -3.78 -7.71 -9.61
CA PRO A 102 -2.69 -7.94 -10.56
C PRO A 102 -3.16 -7.88 -12.02
N GLU A 103 -4.43 -8.20 -12.29
CA GLU A 103 -5.04 -8.10 -13.62
C GLU A 103 -5.18 -6.68 -14.16
N SER A 104 -5.17 -5.66 -13.28
CA SER A 104 -5.17 -4.25 -13.71
C SER A 104 -3.85 -3.87 -14.39
N MET A 105 -2.79 -4.64 -14.16
CA MET A 105 -1.46 -4.48 -14.70
C MET A 105 -1.21 -5.35 -15.95
N ASP A 106 -2.24 -6.03 -16.48
CA ASP A 106 -2.12 -6.87 -17.67
C ASP A 106 -1.65 -6.03 -18.87
N PRO A 107 -0.52 -6.38 -19.54
CA PRO A 107 0.00 -5.66 -20.68
C PRO A 107 -0.99 -5.50 -21.84
N TYR A 108 -1.88 -6.48 -22.02
CA TYR A 108 -2.90 -6.44 -23.07
C TYR A 108 -4.08 -5.52 -22.77
N ARG A 109 -4.25 -5.14 -21.50
CA ARG A 109 -5.30 -4.23 -21.04
C ARG A 109 -4.79 -2.84 -20.70
N ARG A 110 -3.47 -2.65 -20.69
CA ARG A 110 -2.86 -1.35 -20.39
C ARG A 110 -3.26 -0.31 -21.41
N ARG A 111 -3.71 0.83 -20.92
CA ARG A 111 -3.83 2.05 -21.71
C ARG A 111 -2.44 2.66 -21.91
N HIS A 112 -2.28 3.41 -22.99
CA HIS A 112 -1.03 4.13 -23.23
C HIS A 112 -0.68 5.03 -22.03
N GLY A 113 0.56 4.90 -21.49
CA GLY A 113 1.02 5.65 -20.33
C GLY A 113 0.80 5.01 -18.96
N GLN A 114 0.21 3.81 -18.86
CA GLN A 114 0.16 3.06 -17.61
C GLN A 114 1.47 2.32 -17.35
N GLN A 115 1.90 2.31 -16.08
CA GLN A 115 3.10 1.60 -15.63
C GLN A 115 2.94 0.08 -15.79
N SER A 116 4.08 -0.60 -15.99
CA SER A 116 4.13 -2.06 -15.90
C SER A 116 4.04 -2.54 -14.45
N PHE A 117 3.72 -3.83 -14.29
CA PHE A 117 3.74 -4.47 -12.97
C PHE A 117 5.11 -4.33 -12.31
N GLU A 118 6.18 -4.58 -13.06
CA GLU A 118 7.56 -4.51 -12.59
C GLU A 118 7.94 -3.09 -12.15
N GLU A 119 7.53 -2.08 -12.89
CA GLU A 119 7.74 -0.66 -12.54
C GLU A 119 7.02 -0.31 -11.25
N LEU A 120 5.75 -0.70 -11.11
CA LEU A 120 4.98 -0.44 -9.90
C LEU A 120 5.59 -1.11 -8.67
N VAL A 121 5.99 -2.38 -8.79
CA VAL A 121 6.67 -3.12 -7.70
C VAL A 121 7.98 -2.45 -7.33
N LYS A 122 8.80 -2.07 -8.31
CA LYS A 122 10.08 -1.39 -8.08
C LYS A 122 9.87 -0.08 -7.31
N VAL A 123 8.97 0.76 -7.78
CA VAL A 123 8.68 2.06 -7.13
C VAL A 123 8.08 1.88 -5.74
N GLY A 124 7.25 0.87 -5.53
CA GLY A 124 6.71 0.51 -4.21
C GLY A 124 7.80 0.15 -3.21
N LYS A 125 8.73 -0.72 -3.60
CA LYS A 125 9.91 -1.11 -2.79
C LYS A 125 10.78 0.10 -2.44
N GLU A 126 11.12 0.91 -3.45
CA GLU A 126 11.93 2.11 -3.27
C GLU A 126 11.23 3.10 -2.33
N SER A 127 9.92 3.25 -2.45
CA SER A 127 9.15 4.18 -1.62
C SER A 127 9.13 3.74 -0.15
N TYR A 128 8.89 2.49 0.16
CA TYR A 128 8.99 2.00 1.54
C TYR A 128 10.42 2.05 2.08
N TYR A 129 11.42 1.82 1.24
CA TYR A 129 12.81 1.99 1.65
C TYR A 129 13.10 3.45 2.01
N ILE A 130 12.64 4.43 1.20
CA ILE A 130 12.77 5.86 1.50
C ILE A 130 12.06 6.19 2.82
N VAL A 131 10.82 5.72 3.03
CA VAL A 131 10.10 5.90 4.30
C VAL A 131 10.90 5.37 5.49
N SER A 132 11.59 4.24 5.33
CA SER A 132 12.44 3.65 6.38
C SER A 132 13.69 4.47 6.74
N GLN A 133 14.06 5.47 5.93
CA GLN A 133 15.18 6.36 6.22
C GLN A 133 14.77 7.51 7.14
N PHE A 134 13.49 7.74 7.34
CA PHE A 134 12.94 8.64 8.34
C PHE A 134 12.88 7.89 9.68
N ASP A 135 14.04 7.82 10.38
CA ASP A 135 14.24 7.01 11.58
C ASP A 135 14.46 7.83 12.85
N LEU A 136 14.13 9.14 12.79
CA LEU A 136 14.25 10.05 13.91
C LEU A 136 12.87 10.43 14.47
N GLU A 137 12.87 10.85 15.74
CA GLU A 137 11.70 11.37 16.45
C GLU A 137 10.48 10.44 16.35
N GLU A 138 9.34 10.96 15.92
CA GLU A 138 8.07 10.26 15.85
C GLU A 138 8.05 9.07 14.86
N TYR A 139 8.99 9.01 13.92
CA TYR A 139 9.08 7.97 12.91
C TYR A 139 10.01 6.81 13.28
N ALA A 140 10.78 6.94 14.35
CA ALA A 140 11.79 5.97 14.75
C ALA A 140 11.23 4.56 14.98
N ASP A 141 10.04 4.46 15.55
CA ASP A 141 9.42 3.17 15.86
C ASP A 141 8.90 2.44 14.61
N GLU A 142 8.48 3.18 13.58
CA GLU A 142 7.94 2.61 12.33
C GLU A 142 9.03 2.30 11.29
N ALA A 143 10.14 3.01 11.29
CA ALA A 143 11.19 2.89 10.29
C ALA A 143 11.72 1.46 10.10
N PRO A 144 11.98 0.66 11.15
CA PRO A 144 12.41 -0.74 10.99
C PRO A 144 11.38 -1.62 10.30
N MET A 145 10.08 -1.40 10.55
CA MET A 145 9.00 -2.13 9.89
C MET A 145 8.99 -1.83 8.39
N PHE A 146 9.07 -0.56 7.98
CA PHE A 146 9.11 -0.18 6.56
C PHE A 146 10.35 -0.73 5.85
N ARG A 147 11.49 -0.82 6.53
CA ARG A 147 12.69 -1.47 5.96
C ARG A 147 12.44 -2.95 5.66
N ARG A 148 11.77 -3.68 6.56
CA ARG A 148 11.40 -5.08 6.33
C ARG A 148 10.33 -5.23 5.26
N LEU A 149 9.33 -4.35 5.22
CA LEU A 149 8.32 -4.30 4.16
C LEU A 149 8.96 -4.10 2.78
N ALA A 150 9.93 -3.21 2.65
CA ALA A 150 10.67 -3.02 1.40
C ALA A 150 11.42 -4.29 1.00
N GLY A 151 12.08 -4.97 1.94
CA GLY A 151 12.83 -6.19 1.69
C GLY A 151 11.94 -7.40 1.36
N TRP A 152 10.76 -7.49 1.95
CA TRP A 152 9.80 -8.59 1.75
C TRP A 152 8.63 -8.21 0.84
N PHE A 153 8.75 -7.17 0.05
CA PHE A 153 7.67 -6.60 -0.75
C PHE A 153 7.00 -7.65 -1.67
N ASP A 154 7.81 -8.43 -2.40
CA ASP A 154 7.30 -9.50 -3.27
C ASP A 154 6.56 -10.58 -2.48
N LEU A 155 7.07 -10.94 -1.32
CA LEU A 155 6.45 -11.92 -0.45
C LEU A 155 5.14 -11.37 0.14
N CYS A 156 5.10 -10.09 0.47
CA CYS A 156 3.88 -9.41 0.92
C CYS A 156 2.82 -9.34 -0.19
N ILE A 157 3.22 -9.08 -1.44
CA ILE A 157 2.33 -9.17 -2.61
C ILE A 157 1.72 -10.57 -2.70
N TYR A 158 2.55 -11.61 -2.59
CA TYR A 158 2.07 -12.99 -2.63
C TYR A 158 1.09 -13.30 -1.49
N GLY A 159 1.38 -12.80 -0.29
CA GLY A 159 0.47 -12.90 0.85
C GLY A 159 -0.90 -12.25 0.59
N LEU A 160 -0.92 -11.08 -0.03
CA LEU A 160 -2.17 -10.41 -0.42
C LEU A 160 -2.94 -11.18 -1.50
N ARG A 161 -2.25 -11.84 -2.44
CA ARG A 161 -2.91 -12.73 -3.40
C ARG A 161 -3.61 -13.90 -2.72
N LEU A 162 -2.98 -14.50 -1.68
CA LEU A 162 -3.61 -15.54 -0.88
C LEU A 162 -4.83 -15.02 -0.10
N VAL A 163 -4.76 -13.80 0.44
CA VAL A 163 -5.91 -13.12 1.07
C VAL A 163 -7.04 -12.95 0.06
N ARG A 164 -6.73 -12.47 -1.14
CA ARG A 164 -7.70 -12.29 -2.22
C ARG A 164 -8.37 -13.61 -2.62
N GLU A 165 -7.61 -14.68 -2.78
CA GLU A 165 -8.13 -16.01 -3.09
C GLU A 165 -9.13 -16.47 -2.01
N GLU A 166 -8.76 -16.30 -0.74
CA GLU A 166 -9.62 -16.64 0.40
C GLU A 166 -10.91 -15.80 0.42
N LEU A 167 -10.83 -14.50 0.14
CA LEU A 167 -11.98 -13.60 0.02
C LEU A 167 -12.92 -14.06 -1.11
N THR A 168 -12.37 -14.42 -2.25
CA THR A 168 -13.15 -14.86 -3.43
C THR A 168 -13.88 -16.17 -3.16
N LEU A 169 -13.24 -17.10 -2.47
CA LEU A 169 -13.82 -18.41 -2.16
C LEU A 169 -14.90 -18.34 -1.07
N ASN A 170 -14.67 -17.54 -0.03
CA ASN A 170 -15.52 -17.51 1.15
C ASN A 170 -16.62 -16.44 1.10
N LYS A 171 -16.44 -15.37 0.32
CA LYS A 171 -17.39 -14.27 0.17
C LYS A 171 -17.39 -13.75 -1.27
N PRO A 172 -18.03 -14.44 -2.22
CA PRO A 172 -18.17 -13.94 -3.58
C PRO A 172 -18.82 -12.54 -3.57
N GLY A 173 -18.16 -11.55 -4.16
CA GLY A 173 -18.64 -10.16 -4.20
C GLY A 173 -18.07 -9.21 -3.13
N PHE A 174 -17.31 -9.72 -2.17
CA PHE A 174 -16.63 -8.90 -1.15
C PHE A 174 -15.21 -8.50 -1.59
N LEU A 175 -15.04 -8.05 -2.79
CA LEU A 175 -13.76 -7.42 -3.18
C LEU A 175 -13.89 -5.91 -2.98
N PRO A 176 -12.83 -5.26 -2.45
CA PRO A 176 -12.75 -3.80 -2.46
C PRO A 176 -12.97 -3.26 -3.88
N ALA A 177 -13.42 -2.02 -4.00
CA ALA A 177 -13.71 -1.40 -5.29
C ALA A 177 -12.57 -1.61 -6.29
N ARG A 178 -12.92 -1.97 -7.53
CA ARG A 178 -11.92 -2.15 -8.60
C ARG A 178 -11.18 -0.83 -8.82
N VAL A 179 -9.87 -0.93 -8.88
CA VAL A 179 -9.02 0.16 -9.36
C VAL A 179 -9.21 0.24 -10.88
N ASN A 180 -9.87 1.29 -11.35
CA ASN A 180 -10.05 1.57 -12.79
C ASN A 180 -8.87 2.36 -13.33
#